data_6359e0aca9fcc80e1178953654395664
#
_entry.id   6359e0aca9fcc80e1178953654395664
#
_cell.length_a   1.000
_cell.length_b   1.000
_cell.length_c   1.000
_cell.angle_alpha   90.00
_cell.angle_beta   90.00
_cell.angle_gamma   90.00
#
_symmetry.space_group_name_H-M   'P 1'
#
loop_
_entity.id
_entity.type
_entity.pdbx_description
1 polymer ?
#
loop_
_entity_poly.entity_id
_entity_poly.type
_entity_poly.pdbx_seq_one_letter_code
_entity_poly.pdbx_strand_id
1 'polypeptide(L)'
;MKNINQGEAETLLNECPNSIDSACELAYAESQARREKNSQLILEKFLEKYSDELNDVEKAKVYTNLAFYYNDEGNIKEYEYLSAAVKLNSPYIETYRGLALYHFSSYADKGSVEELERSLLTYEKGRSISYNYEMNFGRAVCLFELKEYEKAKTIFLQLLENYPNRMRLFLCIAYCDVYLGNKIQSLDYLKKIKIGGDPTYQRDDEILEFDIFNAYYVLDEYKLFLEECEKAKSTCDLNYGPYYFGLWTMNQHDQFYLEVIKQRTEILACIEDVKIDDDFASEEERQEYLQCWEDDLESLNILEHKIKYENYKPVVELKLWPIYDCYLID
;
A
#
# COMPACT_ATOMS: atom_id res chain seq x y z
N MET A 1 10.62 -11.48 -17.98
CA MET A 1 10.12 -12.72 -18.62
C MET A 1 9.68 -12.42 -20.05
N LYS A 2 9.92 -13.33 -20.98
CA LYS A 2 9.50 -13.16 -22.38
C LYS A 2 7.98 -13.28 -22.46
N ASN A 3 7.38 -12.48 -23.32
CA ASN A 3 5.92 -12.54 -23.57
C ASN A 3 5.64 -13.72 -24.52
N ILE A 4 5.78 -14.95 -24.02
CA ILE A 4 5.48 -16.19 -24.76
C ILE A 4 4.09 -16.69 -24.35
N ASN A 5 3.39 -17.31 -25.30
CA ASN A 5 2.11 -17.93 -24.98
C ASN A 5 2.30 -19.28 -24.26
N GLN A 6 1.24 -19.76 -23.60
CA GLN A 6 1.27 -20.99 -22.83
C GLN A 6 1.78 -22.21 -23.65
N GLY A 7 1.34 -22.36 -24.88
CA GLY A 7 1.74 -23.50 -25.73
C GLY A 7 3.22 -23.49 -26.07
N GLU A 8 3.80 -22.30 -26.28
CA GLU A 8 5.25 -22.15 -26.47
C GLU A 8 6.01 -22.47 -25.19
N ALA A 9 5.54 -22.02 -24.02
CA ALA A 9 6.15 -22.31 -22.73
C ALA A 9 6.09 -23.82 -22.39
N GLU A 10 4.96 -24.48 -22.64
CA GLU A 10 4.83 -25.94 -22.48
C GLU A 10 5.78 -26.71 -23.41
N THR A 11 5.94 -26.25 -24.65
CA THR A 11 6.86 -26.87 -25.60
C THR A 11 8.30 -26.74 -25.11
N LEU A 12 8.74 -25.56 -24.65
CA LEU A 12 10.06 -25.33 -24.11
C LEU A 12 10.35 -26.22 -22.88
N LEU A 13 9.40 -26.34 -21.97
CA LEU A 13 9.56 -27.20 -20.79
C LEU A 13 9.59 -28.68 -21.16
N ASN A 14 8.86 -29.12 -22.18
CA ASN A 14 8.92 -30.50 -22.67
C ASN A 14 10.26 -30.84 -23.34
N GLU A 15 10.84 -29.87 -24.07
CA GLU A 15 12.16 -30.02 -24.71
C GLU A 15 13.31 -29.99 -23.69
N CYS A 16 13.18 -29.17 -22.64
CA CYS A 16 14.18 -28.99 -21.59
C CYS A 16 13.53 -29.10 -20.18
N PRO A 17 13.17 -30.32 -19.73
CA PRO A 17 12.37 -30.52 -18.53
C PRO A 17 13.04 -30.06 -17.21
N ASN A 18 14.37 -29.97 -17.18
CA ASN A 18 15.16 -29.50 -16.03
C ASN A 18 15.57 -28.01 -16.16
N SER A 19 15.05 -27.29 -17.15
CA SER A 19 15.31 -25.87 -17.34
C SER A 19 14.49 -25.04 -16.38
N ILE A 20 15.15 -24.30 -15.48
CA ILE A 20 14.52 -23.36 -14.56
C ILE A 20 13.79 -22.27 -15.31
N ASP A 21 14.42 -21.72 -16.34
CA ASP A 21 13.85 -20.63 -17.14
C ASP A 21 12.56 -21.10 -17.80
N SER A 22 12.54 -22.31 -18.40
CA SER A 22 11.31 -22.87 -19.00
C SER A 22 10.21 -23.10 -17.96
N ALA A 23 10.55 -23.57 -16.76
CA ALA A 23 9.58 -23.75 -15.68
C ALA A 23 9.01 -22.41 -15.18
N CYS A 24 9.85 -21.39 -15.02
CA CYS A 24 9.45 -20.06 -14.62
C CYS A 24 8.60 -19.37 -15.71
N GLU A 25 8.97 -19.50 -16.98
CA GLU A 25 8.19 -18.95 -18.11
C GLU A 25 6.80 -19.60 -18.20
N LEU A 26 6.68 -20.92 -17.99
CA LEU A 26 5.39 -21.60 -17.96
C LEU A 26 4.54 -21.15 -16.77
N ALA A 27 5.12 -21.06 -15.59
CA ALA A 27 4.44 -20.58 -14.41
C ALA A 27 3.93 -19.14 -14.61
N TYR A 28 4.73 -18.29 -15.24
CA TYR A 28 4.33 -16.92 -15.57
C TYR A 28 3.19 -16.88 -16.60
N ALA A 29 3.24 -17.68 -17.65
CA ALA A 29 2.16 -17.78 -18.65
C ALA A 29 0.83 -18.24 -18.00
N GLU A 30 0.87 -19.17 -17.05
CA GLU A 30 -0.31 -19.59 -16.28
C GLU A 30 -0.87 -18.43 -15.40
N SER A 31 0.00 -17.69 -14.74
CA SER A 31 -0.41 -16.52 -13.94
C SER A 31 -1.07 -15.44 -14.80
N GLN A 32 -0.51 -15.13 -15.98
CA GLN A 32 -1.13 -14.18 -16.93
C GLN A 32 -2.52 -14.65 -17.39
N ALA A 33 -2.78 -15.95 -17.40
CA ALA A 33 -4.08 -16.55 -17.68
C ALA A 33 -5.00 -16.63 -16.43
N ARG A 34 -4.63 -15.98 -15.32
CA ARG A 34 -5.34 -15.99 -14.02
C ARG A 34 -5.48 -17.39 -13.42
N ARG A 35 -4.43 -18.19 -13.53
CA ARG A 35 -4.36 -19.58 -13.00
C ARG A 35 -3.19 -19.72 -12.02
N GLU A 36 -3.16 -18.88 -11.00
CA GLU A 36 -2.07 -18.78 -10.00
C GLU A 36 -1.76 -20.15 -9.33
N LYS A 37 -2.80 -20.97 -9.05
CA LYS A 37 -2.63 -22.32 -8.52
C LYS A 37 -1.83 -23.23 -9.44
N ASN A 38 -1.94 -23.06 -10.76
CA ASN A 38 -1.13 -23.83 -11.70
C ASN A 38 0.33 -23.35 -11.67
N SER A 39 0.56 -22.05 -11.55
CA SER A 39 1.90 -21.47 -11.41
C SER A 39 2.63 -22.04 -10.19
N GLN A 40 1.96 -22.09 -9.04
CA GLN A 40 2.47 -22.71 -7.82
C GLN A 40 2.82 -24.18 -8.06
N LEU A 41 1.89 -24.95 -8.60
CA LEU A 41 2.04 -26.39 -8.82
C LEU A 41 3.17 -26.74 -9.80
N ILE A 42 3.38 -25.92 -10.83
CA ILE A 42 4.48 -26.10 -11.80
C ILE A 42 5.83 -25.99 -11.09
N LEU A 43 6.04 -24.93 -10.31
CA LEU A 43 7.31 -24.71 -9.64
C LEU A 43 7.54 -25.66 -8.46
N GLU A 44 6.49 -26.02 -7.71
CA GLU A 44 6.58 -27.05 -6.65
C GLU A 44 6.99 -28.40 -7.21
N LYS A 45 6.35 -28.87 -8.29
CA LYS A 45 6.73 -30.13 -8.97
C LYS A 45 8.12 -30.07 -9.57
N PHE A 46 8.52 -28.92 -10.09
CA PHE A 46 9.87 -28.73 -10.59
C PHE A 46 10.91 -28.91 -9.47
N LEU A 47 10.69 -28.26 -8.31
CA LEU A 47 11.55 -28.43 -7.13
C LEU A 47 11.55 -29.87 -6.61
N GLU A 48 10.39 -30.51 -6.49
CA GLU A 48 10.28 -31.92 -6.03
C GLU A 48 11.14 -32.82 -6.89
N LYS A 49 11.16 -32.62 -8.20
CA LYS A 49 11.84 -33.49 -9.16
C LYS A 49 13.32 -33.19 -9.33
N TYR A 50 13.72 -31.92 -9.30
CA TYR A 50 15.06 -31.51 -9.71
C TYR A 50 15.89 -30.81 -8.62
N SER A 51 15.37 -30.66 -7.39
CA SER A 51 16.05 -29.91 -6.33
C SER A 51 17.50 -30.38 -6.07
N ASP A 52 17.76 -31.68 -6.18
CA ASP A 52 19.11 -32.21 -5.94
C ASP A 52 20.12 -31.86 -7.06
N GLU A 53 19.63 -31.49 -8.24
CA GLU A 53 20.45 -31.10 -9.38
C GLU A 53 20.75 -29.59 -9.39
N LEU A 54 19.98 -28.79 -8.64
CA LEU A 54 20.08 -27.32 -8.62
C LEU A 54 21.16 -26.84 -7.64
N ASN A 55 21.94 -25.86 -8.07
CA ASN A 55 22.80 -25.09 -7.17
C ASN A 55 22.02 -24.06 -6.35
N ASP A 56 22.68 -23.39 -5.38
CA ASP A 56 22.03 -22.45 -4.46
C ASP A 56 21.43 -21.23 -5.16
N VAL A 57 22.06 -20.73 -6.22
CA VAL A 57 21.57 -19.58 -7.01
C VAL A 57 20.30 -19.96 -7.76
N GLU A 58 20.29 -21.14 -8.36
CA GLU A 58 19.16 -21.70 -9.08
C GLU A 58 17.97 -21.96 -8.15
N LYS A 59 18.21 -22.55 -6.98
CA LYS A 59 17.18 -22.71 -5.95
C LYS A 59 16.62 -21.39 -5.50
N ALA A 60 17.49 -20.40 -5.26
CA ALA A 60 17.04 -19.06 -4.85
C ALA A 60 16.12 -18.40 -5.89
N LYS A 61 16.41 -18.58 -7.20
CA LYS A 61 15.52 -18.10 -8.28
C LYS A 61 14.14 -18.76 -8.20
N VAL A 62 14.09 -20.07 -8.14
CA VAL A 62 12.81 -20.81 -8.08
C VAL A 62 12.03 -20.46 -6.81
N TYR A 63 12.70 -20.39 -5.65
CA TYR A 63 12.04 -20.00 -4.39
C TYR A 63 11.46 -18.57 -4.45
N THR A 64 12.20 -17.62 -5.01
CA THR A 64 11.69 -16.24 -5.15
C THR A 64 10.48 -16.18 -6.05
N ASN A 65 10.53 -16.85 -7.22
CA ASN A 65 9.40 -16.85 -8.14
C ASN A 65 8.20 -17.63 -7.58
N LEU A 66 8.44 -18.71 -6.85
CA LEU A 66 7.37 -19.47 -6.19
C LEU A 66 6.71 -18.64 -5.08
N ALA A 67 7.49 -17.91 -4.29
CA ALA A 67 6.98 -17.02 -3.26
C ALA A 67 6.02 -15.98 -3.83
N PHE A 68 6.34 -15.40 -4.99
CA PHE A 68 5.46 -14.44 -5.65
C PHE A 68 4.05 -15.00 -5.93
N TYR A 69 3.95 -16.28 -6.30
CA TYR A 69 2.64 -16.91 -6.53
C TYR A 69 1.91 -17.33 -5.25
N TYR A 70 2.55 -17.16 -4.09
CA TYR A 70 1.95 -17.29 -2.76
C TYR A 70 1.73 -15.92 -2.07
N ASN A 71 1.85 -14.82 -2.81
CA ASN A 71 1.65 -13.46 -2.31
C ASN A 71 0.15 -13.15 -2.09
N ASP A 72 -0.49 -13.96 -1.25
CA ASP A 72 -1.79 -13.66 -0.66
C ASP A 72 -1.56 -13.12 0.76
N GLU A 73 -2.39 -12.21 1.23
CA GLU A 73 -2.24 -11.56 2.53
C GLU A 73 -1.96 -12.58 3.65
N GLY A 74 -0.76 -12.44 4.25
CA GLY A 74 -0.33 -13.26 5.38
C GLY A 74 0.01 -14.72 5.06
N ASN A 75 0.22 -15.09 3.81
CA ASN A 75 0.55 -16.45 3.43
C ASN A 75 1.94 -16.84 3.93
N ILE A 76 2.00 -17.78 4.87
CA ILE A 76 3.26 -18.23 5.49
C ILE A 76 4.24 -18.85 4.47
N LYS A 77 3.76 -19.43 3.37
CA LYS A 77 4.61 -20.01 2.33
C LYS A 77 5.42 -18.95 1.58
N GLU A 78 4.86 -17.75 1.36
CA GLU A 78 5.61 -16.63 0.79
C GLU A 78 6.85 -16.35 1.64
N TYR A 79 6.66 -16.18 2.95
CA TYR A 79 7.76 -15.97 3.89
C TYR A 79 8.78 -17.12 3.90
N GLU A 80 8.30 -18.37 3.92
CA GLU A 80 9.16 -19.56 3.97
C GLU A 80 10.08 -19.64 2.75
N TYR A 81 9.55 -19.44 1.55
CA TYR A 81 10.32 -19.47 0.31
C TYR A 81 11.30 -18.29 0.20
N LEU A 82 10.87 -17.07 0.49
CA LEU A 82 11.76 -15.90 0.48
C LEU A 82 12.88 -16.04 1.52
N SER A 83 12.55 -16.50 2.73
CA SER A 83 13.54 -16.76 3.78
C SER A 83 14.52 -17.86 3.38
N ALA A 84 14.05 -18.91 2.69
CA ALA A 84 14.92 -19.96 2.17
C ALA A 84 15.88 -19.41 1.12
N ALA A 85 15.38 -18.60 0.17
CA ALA A 85 16.23 -17.97 -0.83
C ALA A 85 17.28 -17.02 -0.21
N VAL A 86 16.92 -16.22 0.81
CA VAL A 86 17.86 -15.37 1.54
C VAL A 86 18.93 -16.18 2.28
N LYS A 87 18.59 -17.34 2.86
CA LYS A 87 19.57 -18.25 3.52
C LYS A 87 20.58 -18.83 2.54
N LEU A 88 20.21 -19.01 1.27
CA LEU A 88 21.10 -19.41 0.18
C LEU A 88 21.97 -18.24 -0.35
N ASN A 89 21.92 -17.07 0.28
CA ASN A 89 22.58 -15.85 -0.17
C ASN A 89 22.19 -15.47 -1.60
N SER A 90 20.90 -15.45 -1.89
CA SER A 90 20.36 -15.07 -3.20
C SER A 90 21.10 -13.86 -3.79
N PRO A 91 21.59 -13.93 -5.03
CA PRO A 91 22.17 -12.77 -5.71
C PRO A 91 21.10 -11.84 -6.29
N TYR A 92 19.83 -12.20 -6.21
CA TYR A 92 18.72 -11.49 -6.82
C TYR A 92 18.15 -10.46 -5.84
N ILE A 93 18.06 -9.22 -6.29
CA ILE A 93 17.50 -8.12 -5.50
C ILE A 93 16.01 -8.32 -5.24
N GLU A 94 15.31 -8.98 -6.16
CA GLU A 94 13.90 -9.34 -6.11
C GLU A 94 13.57 -10.16 -4.86
N THR A 95 14.45 -11.08 -4.47
CA THR A 95 14.31 -11.87 -3.23
C THR A 95 14.20 -10.98 -1.99
N TYR A 96 15.08 -9.98 -1.92
CA TYR A 96 15.12 -9.07 -0.77
C TYR A 96 13.96 -8.07 -0.82
N ARG A 97 13.57 -7.63 -2.02
CA ARG A 97 12.39 -6.79 -2.19
C ARG A 97 11.13 -7.50 -1.73
N GLY A 98 10.91 -8.74 -2.19
CA GLY A 98 9.76 -9.55 -1.78
C GLY A 98 9.72 -9.76 -0.27
N LEU A 99 10.84 -10.17 0.36
CA LEU A 99 10.88 -10.38 1.81
C LEU A 99 10.68 -9.09 2.60
N ALA A 100 11.21 -7.95 2.13
CA ALA A 100 10.99 -6.66 2.76
C ALA A 100 9.52 -6.23 2.67
N LEU A 101 8.87 -6.43 1.52
CA LEU A 101 7.44 -6.18 1.34
C LEU A 101 6.58 -7.05 2.25
N TYR A 102 6.88 -8.35 2.36
CA TYR A 102 6.20 -9.25 3.28
C TYR A 102 6.24 -8.74 4.73
N HIS A 103 7.42 -8.35 5.21
CA HIS A 103 7.57 -7.79 6.55
C HIS A 103 6.83 -6.46 6.71
N PHE A 104 6.84 -5.60 5.68
CA PHE A 104 6.12 -4.33 5.71
C PHE A 104 4.60 -4.55 5.77
N SER A 105 4.06 -5.46 4.97
CA SER A 105 2.63 -5.83 5.02
C SER A 105 2.25 -6.36 6.40
N SER A 106 3.08 -7.25 6.97
CA SER A 106 2.86 -7.78 8.33
C SER A 106 2.88 -6.67 9.40
N TYR A 107 3.72 -5.63 9.23
CA TYR A 107 3.67 -4.42 10.08
C TYR A 107 2.35 -3.66 9.88
N ALA A 108 1.96 -3.44 8.65
CA ALA A 108 0.74 -2.68 8.33
C ALA A 108 -0.52 -3.32 8.93
N ASP A 109 -0.59 -4.66 8.91
CA ASP A 109 -1.72 -5.42 9.44
C ASP A 109 -1.74 -5.51 10.96
N LYS A 110 -0.56 -5.71 11.58
CA LYS A 110 -0.46 -6.06 13.01
C LYS A 110 0.08 -4.92 13.90
N GLY A 111 0.59 -3.84 13.29
CA GLY A 111 1.23 -2.74 14.01
C GLY A 111 2.57 -3.12 14.66
N SER A 112 3.21 -4.23 14.25
CA SER A 112 4.44 -4.72 14.85
C SER A 112 5.66 -3.93 14.37
N VAL A 113 6.23 -3.11 15.24
CA VAL A 113 7.47 -2.37 14.96
C VAL A 113 8.63 -3.30 14.61
N GLU A 114 8.69 -4.50 15.20
CA GLU A 114 9.72 -5.49 14.92
C GLU A 114 9.66 -5.95 13.44
N GLU A 115 8.46 -6.10 12.87
CA GLU A 115 8.31 -6.43 11.45
C GLU A 115 8.77 -5.27 10.56
N LEU A 116 8.49 -4.02 10.95
CA LEU A 116 8.98 -2.85 10.25
C LEU A 116 10.52 -2.75 10.27
N GLU A 117 11.15 -3.04 11.41
CA GLU A 117 12.62 -3.11 11.53
C GLU A 117 13.21 -4.24 10.67
N ARG A 118 12.56 -5.40 10.60
CA ARG A 118 12.96 -6.49 9.70
C ARG A 118 12.85 -6.09 8.23
N SER A 119 11.78 -5.39 7.86
CA SER A 119 11.63 -4.83 6.52
C SER A 119 12.80 -3.89 6.18
N LEU A 120 13.10 -2.93 7.06
CA LEU A 120 14.22 -2.00 6.90
C LEU A 120 15.56 -2.72 6.70
N LEU A 121 15.89 -3.67 7.57
CA LEU A 121 17.12 -4.46 7.48
C LEU A 121 17.20 -5.26 6.17
N THR A 122 16.07 -5.76 5.69
CA THR A 122 15.99 -6.53 4.45
C THR A 122 16.22 -5.62 3.23
N TYR A 123 15.64 -4.41 3.22
CA TYR A 123 15.95 -3.41 2.19
C TYR A 123 17.43 -3.00 2.22
N GLU A 124 18.03 -2.81 3.39
CA GLU A 124 19.46 -2.48 3.50
C GLU A 124 20.36 -3.60 2.96
N LYS A 125 20.00 -4.85 3.21
CA LYS A 125 20.72 -6.01 2.68
C LYS A 125 20.60 -6.09 1.16
N GLY A 126 19.40 -5.95 0.59
CA GLY A 126 19.21 -5.94 -0.86
C GLY A 126 19.92 -4.77 -1.56
N ARG A 127 19.94 -3.59 -0.94
CA ARG A 127 20.72 -2.43 -1.44
C ARG A 127 22.22 -2.73 -1.55
N SER A 128 22.77 -3.60 -0.70
CA SER A 128 24.18 -3.99 -0.80
C SER A 128 24.49 -4.85 -2.03
N ILE A 129 23.46 -5.48 -2.64
CA ILE A 129 23.57 -6.26 -3.87
C ILE A 129 23.48 -5.34 -5.08
N SER A 130 22.47 -4.48 -5.11
CA SER A 130 22.28 -3.52 -6.19
C SER A 130 21.63 -2.24 -5.66
N TYR A 131 22.19 -1.09 -6.06
CA TYR A 131 21.61 0.21 -5.77
C TYR A 131 20.56 0.53 -6.83
N ASN A 132 19.28 0.44 -6.47
CA ASN A 132 18.16 0.82 -7.35
C ASN A 132 17.14 1.71 -6.62
N TYR A 133 16.17 2.20 -7.38
CA TYR A 133 15.12 3.09 -6.86
C TYR A 133 14.29 2.41 -5.78
N GLU A 134 13.75 1.22 -6.06
CA GLU A 134 12.76 0.52 -5.21
C GLU A 134 13.34 0.19 -3.83
N MET A 135 14.59 -0.28 -3.77
CA MET A 135 15.24 -0.62 -2.50
C MET A 135 15.51 0.62 -1.64
N ASN A 136 15.91 1.74 -2.26
CA ASN A 136 16.14 2.98 -1.53
C ASN A 136 14.83 3.65 -1.12
N PHE A 137 13.82 3.58 -1.98
CA PHE A 137 12.49 4.10 -1.69
C PHE A 137 11.84 3.33 -0.53
N GLY A 138 11.80 1.99 -0.60
CA GLY A 138 11.25 1.15 0.47
C GLY A 138 11.97 1.34 1.81
N ARG A 139 13.32 1.45 1.77
CA ARG A 139 14.13 1.80 2.95
C ARG A 139 13.71 3.15 3.56
N ALA A 140 13.51 4.17 2.74
CA ALA A 140 13.10 5.49 3.20
C ALA A 140 11.67 5.48 3.78
N VAL A 141 10.77 4.69 3.19
CA VAL A 141 9.43 4.47 3.73
C VAL A 141 9.49 3.80 5.11
N CYS A 142 10.28 2.74 5.28
CA CYS A 142 10.45 2.12 6.61
C CYS A 142 10.99 3.12 7.65
N LEU A 143 11.96 3.95 7.29
CA LEU A 143 12.48 4.99 8.19
C LEU A 143 11.42 6.04 8.53
N PHE A 144 10.56 6.42 7.58
CA PHE A 144 9.45 7.33 7.82
C PHE A 144 8.45 6.73 8.82
N GLU A 145 8.03 5.49 8.63
CA GLU A 145 7.11 4.79 9.53
C GLU A 145 7.72 4.55 10.92
N LEU A 146 9.06 4.39 11.00
CA LEU A 146 9.82 4.39 12.27
C LEU A 146 9.99 5.79 12.88
N LYS A 147 9.39 6.82 12.29
CA LYS A 147 9.48 8.24 12.72
C LYS A 147 10.88 8.85 12.63
N GLU A 148 11.77 8.23 11.87
CA GLU A 148 13.13 8.70 11.55
C GLU A 148 13.11 9.68 10.36
N TYR A 149 12.27 10.72 10.47
CA TYR A 149 11.88 11.60 9.35
C TYR A 149 13.06 12.30 8.66
N GLU A 150 14.08 12.74 9.40
CA GLU A 150 15.27 13.37 8.80
C GLU A 150 16.07 12.39 7.93
N LYS A 151 16.19 11.13 8.37
CA LYS A 151 16.89 10.09 7.60
C LYS A 151 16.10 9.72 6.36
N ALA A 152 14.78 9.54 6.51
CA ALA A 152 13.88 9.28 5.38
C ALA A 152 13.95 10.39 4.34
N LYS A 153 13.81 11.65 4.76
CA LYS A 153 13.88 12.83 3.90
C LYS A 153 15.20 12.90 3.13
N THR A 154 16.32 12.62 3.80
CA THR A 154 17.63 12.62 3.15
C THR A 154 17.67 11.65 1.97
N ILE A 155 17.12 10.45 2.12
CA ILE A 155 17.08 9.45 1.06
C ILE A 155 16.11 9.87 -0.06
N PHE A 156 14.93 10.39 0.27
CA PHE A 156 13.98 10.88 -0.72
C PHE A 156 14.56 12.04 -1.56
N LEU A 157 15.32 12.95 -0.94
CA LEU A 157 16.02 14.02 -1.65
C LEU A 157 17.08 13.47 -2.61
N GLN A 158 17.88 12.47 -2.18
CA GLN A 158 18.86 11.82 -3.06
C GLN A 158 18.18 11.10 -4.23
N LEU A 159 17.03 10.48 -4.01
CA LEU A 159 16.24 9.88 -5.08
C LEU A 159 15.69 10.95 -6.03
N LEU A 160 15.24 12.09 -5.51
CA LEU A 160 14.70 13.19 -6.33
C LEU A 160 15.76 13.80 -7.26
N GLU A 161 17.04 13.80 -6.89
CA GLU A 161 18.13 14.23 -7.77
C GLU A 161 18.22 13.37 -9.04
N ASN A 162 17.94 12.06 -8.92
CA ASN A 162 17.98 11.11 -10.03
C ASN A 162 16.63 10.96 -10.76
N TYR A 163 15.54 11.28 -10.07
CA TYR A 163 14.17 11.12 -10.56
C TYR A 163 13.36 12.41 -10.33
N PRO A 164 13.74 13.54 -10.96
CA PRO A 164 13.26 14.88 -10.59
C PRO A 164 11.78 15.13 -10.86
N ASN A 165 11.13 14.28 -11.65
CA ASN A 165 9.71 14.43 -12.00
C ASN A 165 8.80 13.44 -11.25
N ARG A 166 9.32 12.63 -10.32
CA ARG A 166 8.49 11.71 -9.55
C ARG A 166 7.67 12.45 -8.50
N MET A 167 6.35 12.49 -8.71
CA MET A 167 5.41 13.20 -7.82
C MET A 167 5.34 12.57 -6.43
N ARG A 168 5.46 11.24 -6.35
CA ARG A 168 5.51 10.52 -5.07
C ARG A 168 6.69 10.96 -4.20
N LEU A 169 7.85 11.32 -4.78
CA LEU A 169 8.98 11.83 -3.99
C LEU A 169 8.68 13.21 -3.40
N PHE A 170 7.99 14.09 -4.14
CA PHE A 170 7.54 15.37 -3.60
C PHE A 170 6.59 15.17 -2.41
N LEU A 171 5.66 14.22 -2.51
CA LEU A 171 4.76 13.87 -1.42
C LEU A 171 5.52 13.35 -0.19
N CYS A 172 6.41 12.39 -0.39
CA CYS A 172 7.21 11.81 0.71
C CYS A 172 8.05 12.85 1.44
N ILE A 173 8.69 13.78 0.69
CA ILE A 173 9.47 14.87 1.28
C ILE A 173 8.55 15.84 2.03
N ALA A 174 7.38 16.18 1.45
CA ALA A 174 6.40 17.03 2.10
C ALA A 174 5.92 16.42 3.42
N TYR A 175 5.65 15.11 3.46
CA TYR A 175 5.23 14.40 4.67
C TYR A 175 6.34 14.39 5.74
N CYS A 176 7.59 14.18 5.35
CA CYS A 176 8.71 14.33 6.28
C CYS A 176 8.73 15.74 6.87
N ASP A 177 8.57 16.78 6.04
CA ASP A 177 8.57 18.17 6.48
C ASP A 177 7.38 18.52 7.40
N VAL A 178 6.22 17.88 7.21
CA VAL A 178 5.08 18.01 8.14
C VAL A 178 5.52 17.61 9.56
N TYR A 179 6.07 16.39 9.71
CA TYR A 179 6.45 15.86 11.02
C TYR A 179 7.70 16.51 11.61
N LEU A 180 8.55 17.12 10.77
CA LEU A 180 9.70 17.93 11.22
C LEU A 180 9.33 19.37 11.58
N GLY A 181 8.07 19.76 11.40
CA GLY A 181 7.62 21.14 11.67
C GLY A 181 8.03 22.16 10.61
N ASN A 182 8.52 21.72 9.46
CA ASN A 182 8.98 22.56 8.34
C ASN A 182 7.80 22.96 7.42
N LYS A 183 6.78 23.60 7.99
CA LYS A 183 5.51 23.89 7.30
C LYS A 183 5.67 24.55 5.93
N ILE A 184 6.54 25.56 5.81
CA ILE A 184 6.74 26.30 4.55
C ILE A 184 7.29 25.38 3.46
N GLN A 185 8.30 24.59 3.78
CA GLN A 185 8.93 23.64 2.86
C GLN A 185 7.93 22.56 2.42
N SER A 186 7.15 22.02 3.37
CA SER A 186 6.11 21.04 3.07
C SER A 186 5.10 21.61 2.06
N LEU A 187 4.58 22.81 2.30
CA LEU A 187 3.64 23.48 1.39
C LEU A 187 4.25 23.73 0.00
N ASP A 188 5.55 24.07 -0.08
CA ASP A 188 6.24 24.26 -1.35
C ASP A 188 6.39 22.95 -2.15
N TYR A 189 6.56 21.81 -1.47
CA TYR A 189 6.56 20.50 -2.13
C TYR A 189 5.14 20.08 -2.55
N LEU A 190 4.14 20.20 -1.69
CA LEU A 190 2.74 19.88 -2.01
C LEU A 190 2.23 20.62 -3.25
N LYS A 191 2.57 21.91 -3.41
CA LYS A 191 2.20 22.71 -4.58
C LYS A 191 2.79 22.22 -5.92
N LYS A 192 3.87 21.45 -5.89
CA LYS A 192 4.52 20.89 -7.08
C LYS A 192 3.87 19.60 -7.55
N ILE A 193 3.08 18.96 -6.70
CA ILE A 193 2.47 17.68 -6.99
C ILE A 193 1.37 17.83 -8.04
N LYS A 194 1.37 16.92 -8.99
CA LYS A 194 0.28 16.74 -9.96
C LYS A 194 -0.45 15.46 -9.59
N ILE A 195 -1.74 15.57 -9.34
CA ILE A 195 -2.63 14.44 -9.08
C ILE A 195 -2.56 13.47 -10.28
N GLY A 196 -2.55 12.17 -10.01
CA GLY A 196 -2.33 11.14 -11.02
C GLY A 196 -0.87 10.88 -11.38
N GLY A 197 0.07 11.65 -10.80
CA GLY A 197 1.51 11.44 -11.00
C GLY A 197 2.06 11.86 -12.35
N ASP A 198 3.30 11.45 -12.63
CA ASP A 198 3.93 11.62 -13.94
C ASP A 198 3.71 10.34 -14.77
N PRO A 199 3.10 10.44 -15.98
CA PRO A 199 2.80 9.27 -16.83
C PRO A 199 4.04 8.43 -17.19
N THR A 200 5.24 9.01 -17.11
CA THR A 200 6.50 8.31 -17.40
C THR A 200 6.78 7.18 -16.42
N TYR A 201 6.29 7.30 -15.18
CA TYR A 201 6.53 6.34 -14.10
C TYR A 201 5.34 5.42 -13.81
N GLN A 202 4.28 5.51 -14.62
CA GLN A 202 3.07 4.69 -14.50
C GLN A 202 2.41 4.78 -13.11
N ARG A 203 1.85 3.65 -12.64
CA ARG A 203 1.13 3.57 -11.36
C ARG A 203 1.98 3.85 -10.12
N ASP A 204 3.28 3.63 -10.21
CA ASP A 204 4.19 3.82 -9.07
C ASP A 204 4.28 5.27 -8.60
N ASP A 205 3.87 6.22 -9.44
CA ASP A 205 3.92 7.66 -9.14
C ASP A 205 2.52 8.26 -8.94
N GLU A 206 1.48 7.43 -8.87
CA GLU A 206 0.11 7.90 -8.69
C GLU A 206 -0.05 8.56 -7.32
N ILE A 207 -0.60 9.78 -7.34
CA ILE A 207 -0.95 10.56 -6.16
C ILE A 207 -2.45 10.82 -6.21
N LEU A 208 -3.12 10.55 -5.12
CA LEU A 208 -4.55 10.74 -4.97
C LEU A 208 -4.84 12.06 -4.23
N GLU A 209 -6.04 12.60 -4.42
CA GLU A 209 -6.47 13.85 -3.81
C GLU A 209 -6.33 13.82 -2.28
N PHE A 210 -6.69 12.70 -1.66
CA PHE A 210 -6.65 12.56 -0.20
C PHE A 210 -5.21 12.60 0.36
N ASP A 211 -4.20 12.21 -0.41
CA ASP A 211 -2.80 12.32 0.02
C ASP A 211 -2.44 13.80 0.27
N ILE A 212 -2.95 14.70 -0.58
CA ILE A 212 -2.65 16.12 -0.50
C ILE A 212 -3.48 16.80 0.58
N PHE A 213 -4.81 16.59 0.58
CA PHE A 213 -5.65 17.31 1.55
C PHE A 213 -5.42 16.84 2.99
N ASN A 214 -5.07 15.57 3.23
CA ASN A 214 -4.67 15.10 4.56
C ASN A 214 -3.43 15.86 5.08
N ALA A 215 -2.44 16.12 4.22
CA ALA A 215 -1.27 16.92 4.59
C ALA A 215 -1.65 18.36 4.97
N TYR A 216 -2.55 19.00 4.20
CA TYR A 216 -3.05 20.34 4.56
C TYR A 216 -3.77 20.34 5.90
N TYR A 217 -4.58 19.31 6.19
CA TYR A 217 -5.25 19.17 7.48
C TYR A 217 -4.25 19.07 8.65
N VAL A 218 -3.24 18.22 8.51
CA VAL A 218 -2.21 18.04 9.55
C VAL A 218 -1.40 19.31 9.77
N LEU A 219 -1.19 20.12 8.73
CA LEU A 219 -0.51 21.42 8.76
C LEU A 219 -1.37 22.57 9.30
N ASP A 220 -2.62 22.34 9.70
CA ASP A 220 -3.60 23.35 10.09
C ASP A 220 -3.91 24.36 8.96
N GLU A 221 -3.76 23.96 7.71
CA GLU A 221 -4.11 24.73 6.53
C GLU A 221 -5.57 24.45 6.09
N TYR A 222 -6.51 24.65 7.03
CA TYR A 222 -7.91 24.26 6.86
C TYR A 222 -8.60 24.86 5.65
N LYS A 223 -8.19 26.07 5.24
CA LYS A 223 -8.73 26.67 4.02
C LYS A 223 -8.36 25.86 2.79
N LEU A 224 -7.07 25.51 2.62
CA LEU A 224 -6.60 24.69 1.50
C LEU A 224 -7.19 23.29 1.58
N PHE A 225 -7.24 22.71 2.79
CA PHE A 225 -7.86 21.42 3.04
C PHE A 225 -9.31 21.38 2.52
N LEU A 226 -10.16 22.35 2.91
CA LEU A 226 -11.55 22.37 2.50
C LEU A 226 -11.70 22.63 0.99
N GLU A 227 -10.87 23.49 0.40
CA GLU A 227 -10.86 23.74 -1.04
C GLU A 227 -10.57 22.45 -1.84
N GLU A 228 -9.63 21.63 -1.39
CA GLU A 228 -9.33 20.33 -2.04
C GLU A 228 -10.41 19.27 -1.76
N CYS A 229 -10.96 19.21 -0.54
CA CYS A 229 -12.10 18.34 -0.24
C CYS A 229 -13.30 18.60 -1.15
N GLU A 230 -13.63 19.88 -1.38
CA GLU A 230 -14.76 20.24 -2.27
C GLU A 230 -14.52 19.80 -3.72
N LYS A 231 -13.28 19.85 -4.21
CA LYS A 231 -12.95 19.33 -5.55
C LYS A 231 -13.06 17.81 -5.61
N ALA A 232 -12.65 17.12 -4.54
CA ALA A 232 -12.59 15.66 -4.47
C ALA A 232 -13.93 14.99 -4.13
N LYS A 233 -14.94 15.72 -3.66
CA LYS A 233 -16.25 15.17 -3.23
C LYS A 233 -16.95 14.25 -4.24
N SER A 234 -16.70 14.43 -5.53
CA SER A 234 -17.30 13.62 -6.58
C SER A 234 -16.46 12.41 -6.97
N THR A 235 -15.23 12.31 -6.49
CA THR A 235 -14.22 11.33 -6.93
C THR A 235 -13.73 10.42 -5.81
N CYS A 236 -13.85 10.84 -4.56
CA CYS A 236 -13.41 10.03 -3.43
C CYS A 236 -14.32 10.18 -2.20
N ASP A 237 -14.31 9.14 -1.37
CA ASP A 237 -14.96 9.18 -0.06
C ASP A 237 -14.14 10.04 0.91
N LEU A 238 -14.79 11.07 1.44
CA LEU A 238 -14.16 11.95 2.41
C LEU A 238 -14.15 11.32 3.81
N ASN A 239 -13.05 11.50 4.54
CA ASN A 239 -13.05 11.27 5.96
C ASN A 239 -13.81 12.40 6.65
N TYR A 240 -15.03 12.15 7.05
CA TYR A 240 -15.94 13.19 7.58
C TYR A 240 -15.43 13.85 8.86
N GLY A 241 -14.71 13.13 9.72
CA GLY A 241 -14.21 13.71 10.97
C GLY A 241 -13.32 14.94 10.77
N PRO A 242 -12.23 14.85 10.03
CA PRO A 242 -11.39 15.99 9.64
C PRO A 242 -12.16 17.07 8.88
N TYR A 243 -13.05 16.67 7.98
CA TYR A 243 -13.84 17.60 7.17
C TYR A 243 -14.77 18.46 8.05
N TYR A 244 -15.49 17.86 8.97
CA TYR A 244 -16.33 18.56 9.94
C TYR A 244 -15.54 19.50 10.84
N PHE A 245 -14.39 19.03 11.34
CA PHE A 245 -13.52 19.88 12.15
C PHE A 245 -13.00 21.08 11.36
N GLY A 246 -12.63 20.91 10.10
CA GLY A 246 -12.21 21.98 9.19
C GLY A 246 -13.32 23.03 9.00
N LEU A 247 -14.55 22.60 8.70
CA LEU A 247 -15.72 23.48 8.55
C LEU A 247 -15.99 24.28 9.83
N TRP A 248 -15.97 23.59 10.99
CA TRP A 248 -16.22 24.23 12.29
C TRP A 248 -15.16 25.26 12.61
N THR A 249 -13.89 24.92 12.46
CA THR A 249 -12.75 25.81 12.73
C THR A 249 -12.73 27.04 11.82
N MET A 250 -13.18 26.89 10.57
CA MET A 250 -13.27 28.00 9.60
C MET A 250 -14.57 28.81 9.73
N ASN A 251 -15.37 28.59 10.80
CA ASN A 251 -16.66 29.23 11.05
C ASN A 251 -17.70 29.00 9.93
N GLN A 252 -17.59 27.92 9.16
CA GLN A 252 -18.57 27.53 8.14
C GLN A 252 -19.69 26.67 8.78
N HIS A 253 -20.32 27.20 9.82
CA HIS A 253 -21.26 26.45 10.67
C HIS A 253 -22.49 25.98 9.89
N ASP A 254 -23.02 26.78 8.98
CA ASP A 254 -24.18 26.40 8.17
C ASP A 254 -23.86 25.17 7.30
N GLN A 255 -22.69 25.15 6.67
CA GLN A 255 -22.24 24.02 5.88
C GLN A 255 -21.98 22.78 6.76
N PHE A 256 -21.35 22.98 7.92
CA PHE A 256 -21.17 21.92 8.90
C PHE A 256 -22.50 21.22 9.27
N TYR A 257 -23.53 22.01 9.63
CA TYR A 257 -24.83 21.43 9.97
C TYR A 257 -25.49 20.74 8.78
N LEU A 258 -25.38 21.32 7.58
CA LEU A 258 -25.93 20.71 6.37
C LEU A 258 -25.33 19.32 6.12
N GLU A 259 -24.01 19.20 6.19
CA GLU A 259 -23.30 17.93 5.95
C GLU A 259 -23.60 16.88 7.06
N VAL A 260 -23.62 17.29 8.33
CA VAL A 260 -23.99 16.40 9.44
C VAL A 260 -25.42 15.89 9.30
N ILE A 261 -26.39 16.78 8.94
CA ILE A 261 -27.78 16.38 8.72
C ILE A 261 -27.88 15.42 7.54
N LYS A 262 -27.17 15.69 6.46
CA LYS A 262 -27.14 14.84 5.27
C LYS A 262 -26.65 13.43 5.63
N GLN A 263 -25.49 13.31 6.27
CA GLN A 263 -24.93 12.00 6.67
C GLN A 263 -25.86 11.28 7.65
N ARG A 264 -26.43 11.98 8.64
CA ARG A 264 -27.40 11.40 9.56
C ARG A 264 -28.63 10.84 8.83
N THR A 265 -29.11 11.56 7.82
CA THR A 265 -30.28 11.12 7.03
C THR A 265 -29.94 9.88 6.21
N GLU A 266 -28.73 9.82 5.63
CA GLU A 266 -28.26 8.66 4.89
C GLU A 266 -28.14 7.42 5.80
N ILE A 267 -27.54 7.55 7.00
CA ILE A 267 -27.45 6.46 7.98
C ILE A 267 -28.85 5.97 8.40
N LEU A 268 -29.77 6.90 8.71
CA LEU A 268 -31.13 6.52 9.08
C LEU A 268 -31.88 5.81 7.94
N ALA A 269 -31.64 6.21 6.69
CA ALA A 269 -32.22 5.50 5.54
C ALA A 269 -31.66 4.08 5.44
N CYS A 270 -30.33 3.88 5.61
CA CYS A 270 -29.75 2.54 5.64
C CYS A 270 -30.32 1.66 6.76
N ILE A 271 -30.54 2.23 7.96
CA ILE A 271 -31.20 1.51 9.09
C ILE A 271 -32.63 1.05 8.70
N GLU A 272 -33.42 1.92 8.06
CA GLU A 272 -34.74 1.54 7.61
C GLU A 272 -34.71 0.51 6.47
N ASP A 273 -33.77 0.64 5.51
CA ASP A 273 -33.62 -0.33 4.43
C ASP A 273 -33.27 -1.72 4.97
N VAL A 274 -32.32 -1.82 5.92
CA VAL A 274 -31.96 -3.12 6.55
C VAL A 274 -33.15 -3.75 7.27
N LYS A 275 -34.06 -2.96 7.90
CA LYS A 275 -35.22 -3.47 8.59
C LYS A 275 -36.28 -4.11 7.66
N ILE A 276 -36.38 -3.62 6.43
CA ILE A 276 -37.37 -4.06 5.43
C ILE A 276 -36.78 -5.00 4.37
N ASP A 277 -35.48 -5.18 4.35
CA ASP A 277 -34.81 -6.04 3.38
C ASP A 277 -34.98 -7.52 3.75
N ASP A 278 -35.50 -8.31 2.83
CA ASP A 278 -35.75 -9.74 3.01
C ASP A 278 -34.60 -10.64 2.51
N ASP A 279 -33.51 -10.03 1.96
CA ASP A 279 -32.42 -10.78 1.34
C ASP A 279 -31.34 -11.26 2.33
N PHE A 280 -31.49 -11.02 3.64
CA PHE A 280 -30.58 -11.52 4.66
C PHE A 280 -30.71 -13.04 4.86
N ALA A 281 -29.54 -13.71 4.97
CA ALA A 281 -29.47 -15.15 5.15
C ALA A 281 -30.03 -15.60 6.53
N SER A 282 -29.93 -14.74 7.55
CA SER A 282 -30.48 -14.98 8.89
C SER A 282 -30.85 -13.67 9.60
N GLU A 283 -31.66 -13.80 10.66
CA GLU A 283 -32.00 -12.67 11.54
C GLU A 283 -30.76 -12.17 12.33
N GLU A 284 -29.81 -13.07 12.66
CA GLU A 284 -28.56 -12.70 13.31
C GLU A 284 -27.75 -11.78 12.41
N GLU A 285 -27.61 -12.12 11.13
CA GLU A 285 -26.90 -11.28 10.15
C GLU A 285 -27.58 -9.91 10.03
N ARG A 286 -28.91 -9.86 9.92
CA ARG A 286 -29.67 -8.60 9.90
C ARG A 286 -29.38 -7.74 11.13
N GLN A 287 -29.34 -8.34 12.31
CA GLN A 287 -29.08 -7.63 13.57
C GLN A 287 -27.64 -7.11 13.64
N GLU A 288 -26.65 -7.83 13.12
CA GLU A 288 -25.27 -7.36 13.01
C GLU A 288 -25.18 -6.11 12.12
N TYR A 289 -25.84 -6.10 10.95
CA TYR A 289 -25.89 -4.93 10.07
C TYR A 289 -26.61 -3.74 10.71
N LEU A 290 -27.73 -3.97 11.39
CA LEU A 290 -28.43 -2.91 12.13
C LEU A 290 -27.53 -2.31 13.20
N GLN A 291 -26.85 -3.12 13.99
CA GLN A 291 -25.95 -2.65 15.04
C GLN A 291 -24.81 -1.79 14.44
N CYS A 292 -24.22 -2.18 13.32
CA CYS A 292 -23.18 -1.37 12.64
C CYS A 292 -23.70 0.04 12.30
N TRP A 293 -24.90 0.15 11.72
CA TRP A 293 -25.46 1.47 11.38
C TRP A 293 -25.88 2.28 12.60
N GLU A 294 -26.36 1.64 13.67
CA GLU A 294 -26.67 2.31 14.94
C GLU A 294 -25.39 2.83 15.61
N ASP A 295 -24.30 2.06 15.59
CA ASP A 295 -22.98 2.47 16.08
C ASP A 295 -22.41 3.64 15.26
N ASP A 296 -22.63 3.67 13.94
CA ASP A 296 -22.24 4.77 13.07
C ASP A 296 -23.02 6.06 13.40
N LEU A 297 -24.33 5.92 13.67
CA LEU A 297 -25.16 7.05 14.08
C LEU A 297 -24.73 7.62 15.42
N GLU A 298 -24.43 6.77 16.39
CA GLU A 298 -23.92 7.18 17.70
C GLU A 298 -22.54 7.86 17.55
N SER A 299 -21.66 7.28 16.76
CA SER A 299 -20.31 7.81 16.45
C SER A 299 -20.40 9.21 15.83
N LEU A 300 -21.32 9.44 14.88
CA LEU A 300 -21.58 10.74 14.29
C LEU A 300 -22.04 11.75 15.35
N ASN A 301 -22.96 11.37 16.24
CA ASN A 301 -23.46 12.26 17.28
C ASN A 301 -22.38 12.63 18.30
N ILE A 302 -21.54 11.66 18.70
CA ILE A 302 -20.40 11.87 19.58
C ILE A 302 -19.37 12.81 18.92
N LEU A 303 -19.07 12.58 17.65
CA LEU A 303 -18.12 13.39 16.89
C LEU A 303 -18.59 14.86 16.78
N GLU A 304 -19.86 15.05 16.41
CA GLU A 304 -20.49 16.37 16.35
C GLU A 304 -20.35 17.10 17.69
N HIS A 305 -20.70 16.42 18.80
CA HIS A 305 -20.60 17.00 20.14
C HIS A 305 -19.16 17.39 20.49
N LYS A 306 -18.20 16.49 20.26
CA LYS A 306 -16.78 16.71 20.58
C LYS A 306 -16.20 17.89 19.79
N ILE A 307 -16.51 18.00 18.50
CA ILE A 307 -16.06 19.12 17.65
C ILE A 307 -16.62 20.46 18.18
N LYS A 308 -17.92 20.48 18.48
CA LYS A 308 -18.61 21.72 18.89
C LYS A 308 -18.23 22.23 20.28
N TYR A 309 -18.09 21.33 21.23
CA TYR A 309 -18.03 21.68 22.65
C TYR A 309 -16.69 21.37 23.31
N GLU A 310 -15.90 20.44 22.75
CA GLU A 310 -14.63 20.03 23.30
C GLU A 310 -13.43 20.46 22.47
N ASN A 311 -13.67 21.14 21.34
CA ASN A 311 -12.64 21.50 20.37
C ASN A 311 -11.77 20.30 19.94
N TYR A 312 -12.39 19.13 19.83
CA TYR A 312 -11.71 17.90 19.47
C TYR A 312 -11.28 17.92 18.00
N LYS A 313 -9.97 17.83 17.77
CA LYS A 313 -9.38 17.68 16.44
C LYS A 313 -9.22 16.19 16.12
N PRO A 314 -9.97 15.64 15.17
CA PRO A 314 -9.75 14.26 14.70
C PRO A 314 -8.32 14.04 14.23
N VAL A 315 -7.74 12.90 14.58
CA VAL A 315 -6.37 12.57 14.20
C VAL A 315 -6.33 12.07 12.77
N VAL A 316 -5.41 12.61 11.98
CA VAL A 316 -5.04 12.11 10.66
C VAL A 316 -3.55 11.76 10.69
N GLU A 317 -3.23 10.52 10.39
CA GLU A 317 -1.87 10.07 10.23
C GLU A 317 -1.50 10.05 8.74
N LEU A 318 -0.40 10.69 8.40
CA LEU A 318 0.18 10.58 7.06
C LEU A 318 1.03 9.33 7.02
N LYS A 319 0.68 8.40 6.13
CA LYS A 319 1.37 7.12 5.96
C LYS A 319 2.02 7.04 4.60
N LEU A 320 3.14 6.35 4.53
CA LEU A 320 3.82 6.04 3.29
C LEU A 320 3.83 4.52 3.08
N TRP A 321 3.76 4.12 1.81
CA TRP A 321 3.77 2.73 1.41
C TRP A 321 4.93 2.48 0.46
N PRO A 322 5.66 1.36 0.60
CA PRO A 322 6.63 0.95 -0.40
C PRO A 322 5.90 0.60 -1.71
N ILE A 323 6.66 0.55 -2.79
CA ILE A 323 6.11 0.17 -4.08
C ILE A 323 5.89 -1.35 -4.08
N TYR A 324 4.63 -1.73 -4.20
CA TYR A 324 4.22 -3.12 -4.38
C TYR A 324 4.27 -3.48 -5.87
N ASP A 325 5.46 -3.84 -6.33
CA ASP A 325 5.67 -4.27 -7.70
C ASP A 325 6.06 -5.75 -7.76
N CYS A 326 5.90 -6.34 -8.94
CA CYS A 326 6.28 -7.71 -9.20
C CYS A 326 7.76 -7.94 -8.87
N TYR A 327 8.06 -8.91 -8.02
CA TYR A 327 9.43 -9.34 -7.68
C TYR A 327 9.81 -10.67 -8.31
N LEU A 328 9.19 -11.04 -9.45
CA LEU A 328 9.60 -12.19 -10.26
C LEU A 328 10.98 -11.97 -10.88
N ILE A 329 11.78 -13.04 -10.91
CA ILE A 329 13.10 -13.06 -11.53
C ILE A 329 12.98 -13.64 -12.94
N ASP A 330 13.49 -12.89 -13.93
CA ASP A 330 13.57 -13.32 -15.34
C ASP A 330 14.57 -14.46 -15.57
#